data_c86b14b77e7e31ca92d13365a28f2086
#
_entry.id   c86b14b77e7e31ca92d13365a28f2086
#
_cell.length_a   1.000
_cell.length_b   1.000
_cell.length_c   1.000
_cell.angle_alpha   90.00
_cell.angle_beta   90.00
_cell.angle_gamma   90.00
#
_symmetry.space_group_name_H-M   'P 1'
#
loop_
_entity.id
_entity.type
_entity.pdbx_description
1 polymer ?
#
loop_
_entity_poly.entity_id
_entity_poly.type
_entity_poly.pdbx_seq_one_letter_code
_entity_poly.pdbx_strand_id
1 'polypeptide(L)'
;MFKLNAQFTQGVQKFIYRHATRKLETENVVFLNYGYEEDPAMDVPLSASDEPDRYSIQLYHSTATQAELDGRRVLEVGCGHGGGASYLVRTLHPTSYTGLDLNPDGIEYCRRRHNLPGLEFTHGDAQNLPFTDQSFDAVINIESSHLYPQFSVFLTEVARVLRPGGHFLYADARSAQDVAGWKVALANAPLRMVSERGINVEVRRGMEKNLERWRYVIDRATPAILRGVIRRFAPAQRAYEDLRSGGAVEYRMYSFTKV
;
A
#
# COMPACT_ATOMS: atom_id res chain seq x y z
N MET A 1 -23.73 -15.40 -15.56
CA MET A 1 -22.54 -14.83 -14.91
C MET A 1 -22.31 -13.46 -15.51
N PHE A 2 -22.79 -12.38 -14.88
CA PHE A 2 -22.73 -11.02 -15.41
C PHE A 2 -21.28 -10.53 -15.33
N LYS A 3 -20.64 -10.33 -16.48
CA LYS A 3 -19.43 -9.50 -16.55
C LYS A 3 -19.86 -8.06 -16.27
N LEU A 4 -19.76 -7.63 -15.02
CA LEU A 4 -19.87 -6.21 -14.68
C LEU A 4 -18.77 -5.46 -15.46
N ASN A 5 -19.20 -4.45 -16.22
CA ASN A 5 -18.30 -3.63 -17.03
C ASN A 5 -17.23 -3.00 -16.13
N ALA A 6 -15.95 -3.04 -16.51
CA ALA A 6 -14.82 -2.56 -15.69
C ALA A 6 -15.02 -1.12 -15.18
N GLN A 7 -15.66 -0.25 -15.98
CA GLN A 7 -16.03 1.11 -15.58
C GLN A 7 -17.08 1.16 -14.46
N PHE A 8 -18.05 0.23 -14.45
CA PHE A 8 -19.06 0.15 -13.39
C PHE A 8 -18.43 -0.32 -12.07
N THR A 9 -17.51 -1.29 -12.15
CA THR A 9 -16.77 -1.78 -10.97
C THR A 9 -15.89 -0.66 -10.37
N GLN A 10 -15.23 0.15 -11.19
CA GLN A 10 -14.45 1.32 -10.74
C GLN A 10 -15.34 2.38 -10.06
N GLY A 11 -16.52 2.67 -10.63
CA GLY A 11 -17.46 3.63 -10.03
C GLY A 11 -17.94 3.20 -8.65
N VAL A 12 -18.29 1.93 -8.50
CA VAL A 12 -18.71 1.35 -7.21
C VAL A 12 -17.56 1.31 -6.22
N GLN A 13 -16.35 0.92 -6.64
CA GLN A 13 -15.16 0.96 -5.79
C GLN A 13 -14.85 2.38 -5.32
N LYS A 14 -14.83 3.37 -6.22
CA LYS A 14 -14.63 4.79 -5.87
C LYS A 14 -15.65 5.25 -4.84
N PHE A 15 -16.93 4.90 -5.01
CA PHE A 15 -17.99 5.28 -4.06
C PHE A 15 -17.79 4.63 -2.68
N ILE A 16 -17.46 3.34 -2.65
CA ILE A 16 -17.23 2.60 -1.40
C ILE A 16 -16.00 3.16 -0.68
N TYR A 17 -14.89 3.40 -1.39
CA TYR A 17 -13.68 3.97 -0.80
C TYR A 17 -13.92 5.37 -0.24
N ARG A 18 -14.60 6.25 -0.96
CA ARG A 18 -14.94 7.59 -0.46
C ARG A 18 -15.80 7.54 0.80
N HIS A 19 -16.77 6.66 0.85
CA HIS A 19 -17.64 6.52 2.04
C HIS A 19 -16.89 5.91 3.22
N ALA A 20 -16.04 4.91 2.98
CA ALA A 20 -15.18 4.32 3.99
C ALA A 20 -14.15 5.32 4.53
N THR A 21 -13.49 6.10 3.67
CA THR A 21 -12.53 7.13 4.05
C THR A 21 -13.09 8.06 5.12
N ARG A 22 -14.26 8.67 4.92
CA ARG A 22 -14.87 9.58 5.89
C ARG A 22 -15.09 8.96 7.28
N LYS A 23 -15.43 7.67 7.33
CA LYS A 23 -15.60 6.96 8.60
C LYS A 23 -14.26 6.63 9.25
N LEU A 24 -13.28 6.22 8.47
CA LEU A 24 -11.93 5.89 8.96
C LEU A 24 -11.18 7.15 9.43
N GLU A 25 -11.43 8.30 8.82
CA GLU A 25 -10.92 9.61 9.27
C GLU A 25 -11.34 9.90 10.71
N THR A 26 -12.61 9.70 11.06
CA THR A 26 -13.11 9.95 12.43
C THR A 26 -12.46 9.07 13.48
N GLU A 27 -11.95 7.90 13.08
CA GLU A 27 -11.26 6.94 13.97
C GLU A 27 -9.73 7.05 13.90
N ASN A 28 -9.18 8.06 13.21
CA ASN A 28 -7.74 8.28 13.02
C ASN A 28 -7.00 7.08 12.40
N VAL A 29 -7.64 6.35 11.49
CA VAL A 29 -7.02 5.23 10.80
C VAL A 29 -6.18 5.75 9.65
N VAL A 30 -4.87 5.71 9.82
CA VAL A 30 -3.90 6.22 8.83
C VAL A 30 -3.24 5.10 8.01
N PHE A 31 -3.31 3.85 8.45
CA PHE A 31 -2.81 2.68 7.73
C PHE A 31 -3.95 1.80 7.26
N LEU A 32 -3.87 1.35 6.00
CA LEU A 32 -4.90 0.52 5.35
C LEU A 32 -4.36 -0.86 4.92
N ASN A 33 -3.06 -1.10 5.12
CA ASN A 33 -2.39 -2.36 4.78
C ASN A 33 -2.59 -3.44 5.85
N TYR A 34 -2.38 -4.70 5.48
CA TYR A 34 -2.64 -5.86 6.34
C TYR A 34 -1.65 -6.02 7.49
N GLY A 35 -0.43 -5.51 7.31
CA GLY A 35 0.63 -5.63 8.30
C GLY A 35 1.63 -6.74 7.98
N TYR A 36 2.72 -6.79 8.77
CA TYR A 36 3.87 -7.66 8.55
C TYR A 36 4.62 -7.91 9.86
N GLU A 37 5.07 -9.15 10.08
CA GLU A 37 5.92 -9.49 11.22
C GLU A 37 6.83 -10.67 10.87
N GLU A 38 8.10 -10.55 11.17
CA GLU A 38 9.11 -11.58 10.96
C GLU A 38 9.19 -12.58 12.14
N ASP A 39 10.03 -13.60 11.99
CA ASP A 39 10.40 -14.53 13.04
C ASP A 39 11.90 -14.84 12.89
N PRO A 40 12.73 -14.38 13.86
CA PRO A 40 12.37 -13.66 15.09
C PRO A 40 11.68 -12.32 14.81
N ALA A 41 10.90 -11.86 15.81
CA ALA A 41 10.10 -10.61 15.70
C ALA A 41 10.97 -9.41 15.35
N MET A 42 10.44 -8.50 14.51
CA MET A 42 11.11 -7.25 14.16
C MET A 42 11.15 -6.32 15.36
N ASP A 43 12.32 -5.76 15.65
CA ASP A 43 12.52 -4.75 16.70
C ASP A 43 12.65 -3.35 16.06
N VAL A 44 11.60 -2.93 15.34
CA VAL A 44 11.54 -1.58 14.78
C VAL A 44 11.26 -0.59 15.93
N PRO A 45 12.17 0.36 16.19
CA PRO A 45 11.94 1.35 17.23
C PRO A 45 10.81 2.30 16.82
N LEU A 46 9.75 2.36 17.61
CA LEU A 46 8.58 3.18 17.35
C LEU A 46 8.31 4.15 18.51
N SER A 47 7.71 5.28 18.17
CA SER A 47 7.14 6.17 19.18
C SER A 47 5.88 5.55 19.81
N ALA A 48 5.51 5.99 21.01
CA ALA A 48 4.28 5.52 21.66
C ALA A 48 3.01 5.77 20.81
N SER A 49 3.02 6.79 19.96
CA SER A 49 1.90 7.09 19.05
C SER A 49 1.85 6.16 17.84
N ASP A 50 2.96 5.55 17.43
CA ASP A 50 3.06 4.64 16.30
C ASP A 50 2.82 3.17 16.70
N GLU A 51 3.01 2.83 17.98
CA GLU A 51 2.86 1.46 18.49
C GLU A 51 1.53 0.77 18.13
N PRO A 52 0.37 1.43 18.17
CA PRO A 52 -0.89 0.80 17.77
C PRO A 52 -0.93 0.33 16.31
N ASP A 53 -0.08 0.89 15.45
CA ASP A 53 0.01 0.58 14.03
C ASP A 53 1.31 -0.17 13.67
N ARG A 54 2.02 -0.73 14.68
CA ARG A 54 3.33 -1.40 14.55
C ARG A 54 3.41 -2.33 13.36
N TYR A 55 2.49 -3.26 13.23
CA TYR A 55 2.57 -4.28 12.16
C TYR A 55 2.32 -3.69 10.78
N SER A 56 1.47 -2.67 10.67
CA SER A 56 1.29 -1.92 9.44
C SER A 56 2.57 -1.16 9.05
N ILE A 57 3.20 -0.53 10.02
CA ILE A 57 4.49 0.17 9.86
C ILE A 57 5.60 -0.78 9.45
N GLN A 58 5.67 -1.99 10.00
CA GLN A 58 6.69 -2.98 9.67
C GLN A 58 6.68 -3.38 8.19
N LEU A 59 5.51 -3.44 7.53
CA LEU A 59 5.43 -3.67 6.09
C LEU A 59 6.06 -2.51 5.30
N TYR A 60 5.75 -1.28 5.68
CA TYR A 60 6.37 -0.09 5.09
C TYR A 60 7.87 -0.06 5.30
N HIS A 61 8.31 -0.32 6.52
CA HIS A 61 9.72 -0.34 6.89
C HIS A 61 10.49 -1.39 6.08
N SER A 62 10.03 -2.65 6.09
CA SER A 62 10.68 -3.75 5.37
C SER A 62 10.71 -3.53 3.86
N THR A 63 9.66 -2.91 3.29
CA THR A 63 9.62 -2.59 1.86
C THR A 63 10.56 -1.45 1.52
N ALA A 64 10.53 -0.35 2.29
CA ALA A 64 11.28 0.87 2.00
C ALA A 64 12.79 0.72 2.24
N THR A 65 13.20 -0.05 3.23
CA THR A 65 14.63 -0.26 3.59
C THR A 65 15.38 -1.21 2.65
N GLN A 66 14.74 -1.71 1.59
CA GLN A 66 15.44 -2.42 0.51
C GLN A 66 16.37 -1.49 -0.31
N ALA A 67 16.25 -0.16 -0.15
CA ALA A 67 17.15 0.84 -0.72
C ALA A 67 17.39 1.97 0.26
N GLU A 68 18.51 2.70 0.07
CA GLU A 68 18.79 3.91 0.85
C GLU A 68 17.91 5.07 0.37
N LEU A 69 17.13 5.64 1.28
CA LEU A 69 16.19 6.72 0.99
C LEU A 69 16.60 8.06 1.62
N ASP A 70 17.63 8.10 2.48
CA ASP A 70 18.13 9.35 3.04
C ASP A 70 18.57 10.31 1.93
N GLY A 71 18.12 11.56 2.02
CA GLY A 71 18.39 12.59 1.02
C GLY A 71 17.76 12.36 -0.36
N ARG A 72 16.87 11.39 -0.55
CA ARG A 72 16.25 11.03 -1.84
C ARG A 72 14.91 11.73 -2.06
N ARG A 73 14.52 11.87 -3.33
CA ARG A 73 13.18 12.28 -3.75
C ARG A 73 12.33 11.04 -3.93
N VAL A 74 11.34 10.87 -3.10
CA VAL A 74 10.50 9.66 -3.05
C VAL A 74 9.08 9.95 -3.51
N LEU A 75 8.53 9.07 -4.33
CA LEU A 75 7.11 9.02 -4.69
C LEU A 75 6.48 7.76 -4.11
N GLU A 76 5.40 7.90 -3.35
CA GLU A 76 4.53 6.78 -3.01
C GLU A 76 3.27 6.83 -3.87
N VAL A 77 2.99 5.75 -4.62
CA VAL A 77 1.79 5.63 -5.46
C VAL A 77 0.78 4.75 -4.75
N GLY A 78 -0.42 5.27 -4.50
CA GLY A 78 -1.44 4.62 -3.69
C GLY A 78 -1.19 4.82 -2.19
N CYS A 79 -0.95 6.06 -1.75
CA CYS A 79 -0.57 6.38 -0.37
C CYS A 79 -1.72 6.25 0.66
N GLY A 80 -2.96 6.02 0.19
CA GLY A 80 -4.13 5.89 1.04
C GLY A 80 -4.33 7.09 1.98
N HIS A 81 -4.24 6.87 3.30
CA HIS A 81 -4.39 7.91 4.32
C HIS A 81 -3.04 8.48 4.82
N GLY A 82 -1.94 8.18 4.14
CA GLY A 82 -0.64 8.82 4.35
C GLY A 82 0.15 8.36 5.59
N GLY A 83 -0.30 7.32 6.29
CA GLY A 83 0.41 6.81 7.48
C GLY A 83 1.83 6.34 7.16
N GLY A 84 1.99 5.58 6.06
CA GLY A 84 3.29 5.13 5.57
C GLY A 84 4.20 6.30 5.20
N ALA A 85 3.68 7.26 4.42
CA ALA A 85 4.41 8.47 4.05
C ALA A 85 4.91 9.24 5.28
N SER A 86 4.03 9.46 6.26
CA SER A 86 4.39 10.14 7.50
C SER A 86 5.48 9.40 8.29
N TYR A 87 5.37 8.07 8.39
CA TYR A 87 6.37 7.25 9.06
C TYR A 87 7.72 7.31 8.35
N LEU A 88 7.76 7.09 7.03
CA LEU A 88 9.00 7.03 6.25
C LEU A 88 9.73 8.38 6.23
N VAL A 89 9.00 9.50 6.15
CA VAL A 89 9.61 10.85 6.23
C VAL A 89 10.30 11.06 7.57
N ARG A 90 9.68 10.65 8.68
CA ARG A 90 10.24 10.83 10.02
C ARG A 90 11.43 9.91 10.33
N THR A 91 11.54 8.78 9.64
CA THR A 91 12.51 7.73 9.98
C THR A 91 13.61 7.53 8.94
N LEU A 92 13.35 7.77 7.67
CA LEU A 92 14.32 7.57 6.59
C LEU A 92 14.81 8.87 5.92
N HIS A 93 14.35 10.02 6.39
CA HIS A 93 14.81 11.37 6.08
C HIS A 93 14.99 11.67 4.57
N PRO A 94 14.03 11.36 3.68
CA PRO A 94 14.11 11.75 2.29
C PRO A 94 14.12 13.28 2.17
N THR A 95 14.79 13.81 1.13
CA THR A 95 14.77 15.25 0.84
C THR A 95 13.35 15.74 0.53
N SER A 96 12.59 14.91 -0.20
CA SER A 96 11.16 15.14 -0.46
C SER A 96 10.42 13.81 -0.58
N TYR A 97 9.17 13.82 -0.14
CA TYR A 97 8.27 12.69 -0.25
C TYR A 97 6.92 13.15 -0.78
N THR A 98 6.50 12.58 -1.89
CA THR A 98 5.19 12.86 -2.49
C THR A 98 4.32 11.61 -2.39
N GLY A 99 3.21 11.69 -1.66
CA GLY A 99 2.17 10.67 -1.66
C GLY A 99 1.14 10.96 -2.76
N LEU A 100 0.86 9.99 -3.63
CA LEU A 100 -0.18 10.10 -4.66
C LEU A 100 -1.27 9.07 -4.42
N ASP A 101 -2.52 9.48 -4.55
CA ASP A 101 -3.68 8.57 -4.51
C ASP A 101 -4.79 9.03 -5.46
N LEU A 102 -5.59 8.08 -5.92
CA LEU A 102 -6.74 8.33 -6.80
C LEU A 102 -7.95 8.91 -6.04
N ASN A 103 -7.99 8.78 -4.71
CA ASN A 103 -9.07 9.24 -3.86
C ASN A 103 -8.85 10.71 -3.41
N PRO A 104 -9.57 11.70 -3.99
CA PRO A 104 -9.37 13.10 -3.63
C PRO A 104 -9.72 13.40 -2.16
N ASP A 105 -10.73 12.71 -1.59
CA ASP A 105 -11.11 12.90 -0.18
C ASP A 105 -9.97 12.38 0.75
N GLY A 106 -9.32 11.26 0.39
CA GLY A 106 -8.15 10.73 1.09
C GLY A 106 -6.95 11.68 1.03
N ILE A 107 -6.66 12.26 -0.14
CA ILE A 107 -5.60 13.26 -0.29
C ILE A 107 -5.87 14.52 0.56
N GLU A 108 -7.10 14.97 0.59
CA GLU A 108 -7.49 16.11 1.42
C GLU A 108 -7.33 15.81 2.92
N TYR A 109 -7.68 14.59 3.34
CA TYR A 109 -7.40 14.11 4.69
C TYR A 109 -5.90 14.08 4.99
N CYS A 110 -5.08 13.51 4.09
CA CYS A 110 -3.63 13.45 4.25
C CYS A 110 -3.03 14.85 4.48
N ARG A 111 -3.41 15.83 3.66
CA ARG A 111 -2.93 17.22 3.77
C ARG A 111 -3.30 17.88 5.11
N ARG A 112 -4.48 17.56 5.65
CA ARG A 112 -4.89 18.07 6.97
C ARG A 112 -4.18 17.35 8.12
N ARG A 113 -3.93 16.07 7.95
CA ARG A 113 -3.45 15.18 9.03
C ARG A 113 -1.93 15.18 9.18
N HIS A 114 -1.20 15.25 8.06
CA HIS A 114 0.24 15.08 8.03
C HIS A 114 0.91 16.38 7.54
N ASN A 115 1.41 17.15 8.49
CA ASN A 115 2.13 18.40 8.20
C ASN A 115 3.61 18.23 8.61
N LEU A 116 4.41 17.65 7.71
CA LEU A 116 5.84 17.42 7.90
C LEU A 116 6.64 18.15 6.80
N PRO A 117 7.79 18.73 7.13
CA PRO A 117 8.68 19.33 6.12
C PRO A 117 9.04 18.30 5.05
N GLY A 118 8.94 18.69 3.78
CA GLY A 118 9.27 17.83 2.64
C GLY A 118 8.21 16.77 2.28
N LEU A 119 7.08 16.68 3.00
CA LEU A 119 5.98 15.79 2.70
C LEU A 119 4.84 16.52 1.99
N GLU A 120 4.48 16.04 0.80
CA GLU A 120 3.37 16.57 0.02
C GLU A 120 2.43 15.44 -0.44
N PHE A 121 1.17 15.80 -0.73
CA PHE A 121 0.16 14.86 -1.22
C PHE A 121 -0.51 15.39 -2.48
N THR A 122 -0.60 14.52 -3.49
CA THR A 122 -1.12 14.85 -4.83
C THR A 122 -2.23 13.87 -5.23
N HIS A 123 -3.36 14.40 -5.69
CA HIS A 123 -4.40 13.60 -6.32
C HIS A 123 -3.97 13.23 -7.75
N GLY A 124 -4.03 11.94 -8.11
CA GLY A 124 -3.65 11.48 -9.45
C GLY A 124 -3.94 10.01 -9.69
N ASP A 125 -3.85 9.63 -10.97
CA ASP A 125 -3.98 8.23 -11.41
C ASP A 125 -2.59 7.59 -11.53
N ALA A 126 -2.42 6.42 -10.94
CA ALA A 126 -1.21 5.61 -11.04
C ALA A 126 -0.83 5.26 -12.49
N GLN A 127 -1.80 5.21 -13.38
CA GLN A 127 -1.63 4.88 -14.80
C GLN A 127 -1.35 6.12 -15.69
N ASN A 128 -1.33 7.31 -15.09
CA ASN A 128 -0.98 8.57 -15.74
C ASN A 128 -0.44 9.53 -14.67
N LEU A 129 0.80 9.29 -14.23
CA LEU A 129 1.43 10.04 -13.15
C LEU A 129 1.66 11.51 -13.56
N PRO A 130 1.16 12.51 -12.79
CA PRO A 130 1.25 13.92 -13.14
C PRO A 130 2.64 14.51 -12.83
N PHE A 131 3.70 13.77 -13.14
CA PHE A 131 5.08 14.16 -12.90
C PHE A 131 5.91 14.05 -14.17
N THR A 132 6.95 14.85 -14.26
CA THR A 132 7.91 14.81 -15.37
C THR A 132 8.76 13.54 -15.30
N ASP A 133 9.36 13.18 -16.44
CA ASP A 133 10.31 12.08 -16.53
C ASP A 133 11.48 12.29 -15.56
N GLN A 134 11.97 11.21 -14.97
CA GLN A 134 13.19 11.19 -14.14
C GLN A 134 13.14 12.16 -12.94
N SER A 135 11.95 12.38 -12.36
CA SER A 135 11.76 13.32 -11.24
C SER A 135 12.01 12.70 -9.87
N PHE A 136 12.05 11.36 -9.76
CA PHE A 136 12.20 10.67 -8.49
C PHE A 136 13.39 9.70 -8.46
N ASP A 137 13.94 9.53 -7.26
CA ASP A 137 15.03 8.62 -6.94
C ASP A 137 14.52 7.25 -6.52
N ALA A 138 13.32 7.23 -5.90
CA ALA A 138 12.61 6.01 -5.55
C ALA A 138 11.09 6.17 -5.75
N VAL A 139 10.45 5.07 -6.15
CA VAL A 139 9.00 4.92 -6.14
C VAL A 139 8.63 3.79 -5.20
N ILE A 140 7.66 4.01 -4.33
CA ILE A 140 7.11 3.00 -3.40
C ILE A 140 5.66 2.71 -3.78
N ASN A 141 5.27 1.42 -3.74
CA ASN A 141 3.88 1.03 -3.91
C ASN A 141 3.60 -0.17 -3.00
N ILE A 142 2.65 -0.01 -2.08
CA ILE A 142 2.29 -1.03 -1.09
C ILE A 142 0.79 -1.26 -1.10
N GLU A 143 0.35 -2.50 -1.32
CA GLU A 143 -1.04 -2.96 -1.25
C GLU A 143 -2.04 -2.05 -2.01
N SER A 144 -1.69 -1.61 -3.21
CA SER A 144 -2.60 -0.77 -4.00
C SER A 144 -2.71 -1.18 -5.47
N SER A 145 -1.64 -1.73 -6.05
CA SER A 145 -1.61 -2.02 -7.49
C SER A 145 -2.52 -3.19 -7.93
N HIS A 146 -2.98 -4.01 -7.01
CA HIS A 146 -3.99 -5.04 -7.29
C HIS A 146 -5.35 -4.42 -7.71
N LEU A 147 -5.54 -3.11 -7.48
CA LEU A 147 -6.72 -2.35 -7.89
C LEU A 147 -6.55 -1.66 -9.25
N TYR A 148 -5.35 -1.70 -9.86
CA TYR A 148 -5.07 -0.98 -11.10
C TYR A 148 -5.51 -1.77 -12.32
N PRO A 149 -6.43 -1.25 -13.14
CA PRO A 149 -6.94 -1.97 -14.32
C PRO A 149 -5.88 -2.33 -15.35
N GLN A 150 -4.86 -1.49 -15.51
CA GLN A 150 -3.79 -1.65 -16.48
C GLN A 150 -2.41 -1.63 -15.77
N PHE A 151 -2.12 -2.70 -15.05
CA PHE A 151 -0.90 -2.81 -14.23
C PHE A 151 0.39 -2.58 -15.03
N SER A 152 0.45 -3.04 -16.29
CA SER A 152 1.62 -2.81 -17.14
C SER A 152 1.82 -1.34 -17.50
N VAL A 153 0.74 -0.56 -17.63
CA VAL A 153 0.82 0.91 -17.84
C VAL A 153 1.39 1.59 -16.60
N PHE A 154 0.95 1.18 -15.41
CA PHE A 154 1.53 1.66 -14.16
C PHE A 154 3.05 1.40 -14.08
N LEU A 155 3.51 0.19 -14.44
CA LEU A 155 4.94 -0.13 -14.44
C LEU A 155 5.74 0.73 -15.44
N THR A 156 5.14 1.08 -16.58
CA THR A 156 5.75 2.01 -17.55
C THR A 156 5.87 3.42 -16.97
N GLU A 157 4.82 3.91 -16.28
CA GLU A 157 4.84 5.20 -15.62
C GLU A 157 5.86 5.26 -14.47
N VAL A 158 5.96 4.19 -13.67
CA VAL A 158 7.01 4.05 -12.64
C VAL A 158 8.40 4.20 -13.26
N ALA A 159 8.66 3.45 -14.34
CA ALA A 159 9.94 3.54 -15.03
C ALA A 159 10.18 4.93 -15.64
N ARG A 160 9.14 5.60 -16.16
CA ARG A 160 9.24 6.94 -16.72
C ARG A 160 9.66 7.97 -15.67
N VAL A 161 9.00 7.98 -14.52
CA VAL A 161 9.25 8.99 -13.47
C VAL A 161 10.52 8.73 -12.66
N LEU A 162 11.03 7.49 -12.63
CA LEU A 162 12.32 7.17 -12.02
C LEU A 162 13.47 7.69 -12.85
N ARG A 163 14.49 8.25 -12.21
CA ARG A 163 15.79 8.53 -12.84
C ARG A 163 16.56 7.22 -13.09
N PRO A 164 17.52 7.19 -14.01
CA PRO A 164 18.45 6.05 -14.14
C PRO A 164 19.12 5.73 -12.80
N GLY A 165 19.17 4.44 -12.45
CA GLY A 165 19.64 3.95 -11.15
C GLY A 165 18.65 4.13 -9.99
N GLY A 166 17.48 4.72 -10.22
CA GLY A 166 16.41 4.85 -9.22
C GLY A 166 15.75 3.52 -8.89
N HIS A 167 15.10 3.42 -7.74
CA HIS A 167 14.53 2.19 -7.20
C HIS A 167 13.00 2.18 -7.24
N PHE A 168 12.42 1.04 -7.60
CA PHE A 168 11.01 0.75 -7.36
C PHE A 168 10.89 -0.31 -6.26
N LEU A 169 10.31 0.06 -5.12
CA LEU A 169 10.16 -0.74 -3.91
C LEU A 169 8.68 -1.11 -3.78
N TYR A 170 8.40 -2.40 -3.86
CA TYR A 170 7.05 -2.85 -4.14
C TYR A 170 6.64 -4.04 -3.28
N ALA A 171 5.46 -3.96 -2.65
CA ALA A 171 4.85 -5.08 -1.93
C ALA A 171 3.35 -5.14 -2.20
N ASP A 172 2.86 -6.28 -2.70
CA ASP A 172 1.45 -6.47 -3.01
C ASP A 172 1.07 -7.95 -3.06
N ALA A 173 -0.22 -8.20 -3.15
CA ALA A 173 -0.81 -9.54 -3.25
C ALA A 173 -1.59 -9.73 -4.55
N ARG A 174 -1.65 -10.97 -5.01
CA ARG A 174 -2.55 -11.40 -6.09
C ARG A 174 -3.21 -12.72 -5.75
N SER A 175 -4.43 -12.90 -6.25
CA SER A 175 -5.08 -14.21 -6.22
C SER A 175 -4.28 -15.22 -7.05
N ALA A 176 -4.34 -16.50 -6.70
CA ALA A 176 -3.60 -17.55 -7.38
C ALA A 176 -3.83 -17.55 -8.91
N GLN A 177 -5.03 -17.20 -9.36
CA GLN A 177 -5.35 -17.11 -10.79
C GLN A 177 -4.70 -15.94 -11.52
N ASP A 178 -4.35 -14.85 -10.79
CA ASP A 178 -3.77 -13.63 -11.36
C ASP A 178 -2.25 -13.59 -11.26
N VAL A 179 -1.64 -14.44 -10.44
CA VAL A 179 -0.18 -14.47 -10.16
C VAL A 179 0.64 -14.63 -11.43
N ALA A 180 0.24 -15.53 -12.34
CA ALA A 180 0.99 -15.77 -13.56
C ALA A 180 1.06 -14.51 -14.45
N GLY A 181 -0.07 -13.84 -14.66
CA GLY A 181 -0.13 -12.59 -15.40
C GLY A 181 0.64 -11.46 -14.72
N TRP A 182 0.56 -11.40 -13.37
CA TRP A 182 1.32 -10.42 -12.58
C TRP A 182 2.83 -10.58 -12.74
N LYS A 183 3.35 -11.82 -12.62
CA LYS A 183 4.78 -12.12 -12.82
C LYS A 183 5.25 -11.81 -14.24
N VAL A 184 4.43 -12.12 -15.25
CA VAL A 184 4.75 -11.76 -16.65
C VAL A 184 4.82 -10.24 -16.82
N ALA A 185 3.89 -9.48 -16.24
CA ALA A 185 3.92 -8.03 -16.32
C ALA A 185 5.17 -7.44 -15.64
N LEU A 186 5.54 -7.95 -14.46
CA LEU A 186 6.76 -7.54 -13.74
C LEU A 186 8.03 -7.88 -14.52
N ALA A 187 8.10 -9.06 -15.14
CA ALA A 187 9.25 -9.48 -15.93
C ALA A 187 9.42 -8.63 -17.23
N ASN A 188 8.33 -8.12 -17.79
CA ASN A 188 8.32 -7.28 -18.98
C ASN A 188 8.40 -5.77 -18.65
N ALA A 189 8.44 -5.40 -17.38
CA ALA A 189 8.58 -3.99 -16.99
C ALA A 189 9.92 -3.42 -17.48
N PRO A 190 9.98 -2.14 -17.88
CA PRO A 190 11.23 -1.48 -18.25
C PRO A 190 12.09 -1.15 -17.02
N LEU A 191 12.25 -2.15 -16.14
CA LEU A 191 12.94 -2.12 -14.86
C LEU A 191 13.70 -3.44 -14.68
N ARG A 192 14.86 -3.40 -14.07
CA ARG A 192 15.63 -4.60 -13.73
C ARG A 192 15.28 -5.04 -12.31
N MET A 193 14.77 -6.25 -12.15
CA MET A 193 14.52 -6.86 -10.84
C MET A 193 15.84 -7.07 -10.09
N VAL A 194 15.89 -6.62 -8.85
CA VAL A 194 17.02 -6.79 -7.92
C VAL A 194 16.73 -7.89 -6.92
N SER A 195 15.52 -7.89 -6.35
CA SER A 195 15.09 -8.91 -5.38
C SER A 195 13.62 -9.27 -5.54
N GLU A 196 13.29 -10.50 -5.18
CA GLU A 196 11.93 -11.03 -5.05
C GLU A 196 11.86 -11.91 -3.82
N ARG A 197 10.85 -11.70 -2.96
CA ARG A 197 10.61 -12.50 -1.76
C ARG A 197 9.11 -12.77 -1.60
N GLY A 198 8.73 -14.04 -1.37
CA GLY A 198 7.38 -14.38 -0.90
C GLY A 198 7.26 -14.04 0.59
N ILE A 199 6.21 -13.33 0.98
CA ILE A 199 6.01 -12.84 2.35
C ILE A 199 4.65 -13.23 2.94
N ASN A 200 4.05 -14.32 2.44
CA ASN A 200 2.75 -14.79 2.91
C ASN A 200 2.73 -15.08 4.42
N VAL A 201 3.80 -15.67 4.93
CA VAL A 201 3.91 -16.07 6.35
C VAL A 201 4.02 -14.85 7.24
N GLU A 202 4.84 -13.89 6.86
CA GLU A 202 5.10 -12.65 7.58
C GLU A 202 3.86 -11.76 7.60
N VAL A 203 3.16 -11.63 6.45
CA VAL A 203 1.91 -10.88 6.38
C VAL A 203 0.82 -11.56 7.20
N ARG A 204 0.66 -12.88 7.12
CA ARG A 204 -0.29 -13.62 7.95
C ARG A 204 -0.04 -13.40 9.44
N ARG A 205 1.23 -13.45 9.86
CA ARG A 205 1.62 -13.21 11.27
C ARG A 205 1.33 -11.75 11.69
N GLY A 206 1.61 -10.78 10.83
CA GLY A 206 1.25 -9.39 11.04
C GLY A 206 -0.27 -9.18 11.18
N MET A 207 -1.06 -9.82 10.31
CA MET A 207 -2.53 -9.79 10.40
C MET A 207 -3.06 -10.40 11.71
N GLU A 208 -2.50 -11.55 12.14
CA GLU A 208 -2.86 -12.19 13.41
C GLU A 208 -2.67 -11.25 14.60
N LYS A 209 -1.54 -10.55 14.63
CA LYS A 209 -1.22 -9.58 15.69
C LYS A 209 -2.05 -8.28 15.57
N ASN A 210 -2.48 -7.92 14.36
CA ASN A 210 -3.31 -6.74 14.10
C ASN A 210 -4.84 -6.99 14.28
N LEU A 211 -5.28 -8.22 14.55
CA LEU A 211 -6.71 -8.57 14.60
C LEU A 211 -7.50 -7.72 15.60
N GLU A 212 -6.95 -7.41 16.75
CA GLU A 212 -7.62 -6.58 17.77
C GLU A 212 -7.77 -5.14 17.28
N ARG A 213 -6.76 -4.58 16.64
CA ARG A 213 -6.80 -3.24 16.03
C ARG A 213 -7.89 -3.16 14.95
N TRP A 214 -7.93 -4.14 14.03
CA TRP A 214 -8.96 -4.22 13.01
C TRP A 214 -10.36 -4.40 13.56
N ARG A 215 -10.55 -5.24 14.58
CA ARG A 215 -11.83 -5.38 15.27
C ARG A 215 -12.30 -4.07 15.90
N TYR A 216 -11.40 -3.37 16.57
CA TYR A 216 -11.66 -2.06 17.15
C TYR A 216 -12.14 -1.06 16.09
N VAL A 217 -11.44 -0.96 14.96
CA VAL A 217 -11.80 -0.07 13.85
C VAL A 217 -13.16 -0.43 13.25
N ILE A 218 -13.40 -1.71 12.96
CA ILE A 218 -14.67 -2.19 12.41
C ILE A 218 -15.82 -1.88 13.37
N ASP A 219 -15.65 -2.09 14.66
CA ASP A 219 -16.70 -1.88 15.66
C ASP A 219 -17.11 -0.42 15.78
N ARG A 220 -16.18 0.51 15.62
CA ARG A 220 -16.48 1.94 15.68
C ARG A 220 -17.01 2.46 14.35
N ALA A 221 -16.46 2.00 13.25
CA ALA A 221 -16.90 2.42 11.91
C ALA A 221 -18.26 1.83 11.50
N THR A 222 -18.78 0.84 12.24
CA THR A 222 -19.97 0.06 11.83
C THR A 222 -21.10 0.16 12.86
N PRO A 223 -22.37 0.43 12.44
CA PRO A 223 -23.52 0.32 13.29
C PRO A 223 -23.63 -1.05 13.96
N ALA A 224 -24.00 -1.10 15.24
CA ALA A 224 -23.99 -2.33 16.06
C ALA A 224 -24.70 -3.51 15.40
N ILE A 225 -25.83 -3.27 14.73
CA ILE A 225 -26.65 -4.30 14.07
C ILE A 225 -25.96 -4.96 12.87
N LEU A 226 -24.99 -4.28 12.25
CA LEU A 226 -24.26 -4.76 11.05
C LEU A 226 -22.87 -5.33 11.37
N ARG A 227 -22.39 -5.17 12.61
CA ARG A 227 -21.02 -5.57 13.00
C ARG A 227 -20.70 -7.04 12.71
N GLY A 228 -21.62 -7.95 13.04
CA GLY A 228 -21.43 -9.37 12.81
C GLY A 228 -21.29 -9.74 11.33
N VAL A 229 -22.10 -9.11 10.49
CA VAL A 229 -22.06 -9.31 9.03
C VAL A 229 -20.78 -8.71 8.46
N ILE A 230 -20.46 -7.48 8.81
CA ILE A 230 -19.27 -6.81 8.27
C ILE A 230 -17.99 -7.49 8.73
N ARG A 231 -17.87 -7.93 9.99
CA ARG A 231 -16.71 -8.71 10.47
C ARG A 231 -16.49 -9.98 9.64
N ARG A 232 -17.58 -10.71 9.30
CA ARG A 232 -17.51 -11.96 8.53
C ARG A 232 -17.13 -11.74 7.06
N PHE A 233 -17.48 -10.60 6.48
CA PHE A 233 -17.28 -10.29 5.07
C PHE A 233 -16.19 -9.22 4.84
N ALA A 234 -15.52 -8.78 5.91
CA ALA A 234 -14.44 -7.82 5.79
C ALA A 234 -13.33 -8.36 4.84
N PRO A 235 -12.82 -7.54 3.91
CA PRO A 235 -11.74 -7.96 3.00
C PRO A 235 -10.53 -8.53 3.74
N ALA A 236 -10.15 -7.94 4.88
CA ALA A 236 -9.07 -8.42 5.73
C ALA A 236 -9.32 -9.83 6.29
N GLN A 237 -10.55 -10.17 6.67
CA GLN A 237 -10.88 -11.51 7.17
C GLN A 237 -10.73 -12.56 6.06
N ARG A 238 -11.21 -12.26 4.85
CA ARG A 238 -11.06 -13.16 3.70
C ARG A 238 -9.59 -13.34 3.31
N ALA A 239 -8.84 -12.24 3.21
CA ALA A 239 -7.40 -12.30 2.91
C ALA A 239 -6.65 -13.13 3.96
N TYR A 240 -7.00 -13.01 5.23
CA TYR A 240 -6.42 -13.83 6.30
C TYR A 240 -6.74 -15.32 6.12
N GLU A 241 -7.99 -15.66 5.84
CA GLU A 241 -8.40 -17.06 5.60
C GLU A 241 -7.71 -17.64 4.35
N ASP A 242 -7.58 -16.87 3.28
CA ASP A 242 -6.90 -17.24 2.04
C ASP A 242 -5.39 -17.46 2.28
N LEU A 243 -4.73 -16.59 3.04
CA LEU A 243 -3.33 -16.76 3.44
C LEU A 243 -3.12 -17.97 4.37
N ARG A 244 -4.10 -18.25 5.25
CA ARG A 244 -4.05 -19.39 6.18
C ARG A 244 -4.26 -20.73 5.49
N SER A 245 -5.14 -20.78 4.50
CA SER A 245 -5.45 -22.02 3.76
C SER A 245 -4.33 -22.47 2.80
N GLY A 246 -3.41 -21.58 2.48
CA GLY A 246 -2.24 -21.84 1.64
C GLY A 246 -2.59 -22.08 0.17
N GLY A 247 -2.46 -21.04 -0.67
CA GLY A 247 -2.56 -21.19 -2.12
C GLY A 247 -3.59 -20.32 -2.82
N ALA A 248 -4.50 -19.66 -2.10
CA ALA A 248 -5.49 -18.77 -2.71
C ALA A 248 -4.92 -17.38 -3.05
N VAL A 249 -3.87 -16.95 -2.33
CA VAL A 249 -3.21 -15.64 -2.48
C VAL A 249 -1.69 -15.80 -2.40
N GLU A 250 -0.96 -15.13 -3.29
CA GLU A 250 0.47 -14.89 -3.16
C GLU A 250 0.71 -13.43 -2.78
N TYR A 251 1.45 -13.23 -1.69
CA TYR A 251 1.94 -11.94 -1.26
C TYR A 251 3.46 -11.87 -1.45
N ARG A 252 3.93 -10.87 -2.19
CA ARG A 252 5.34 -10.75 -2.53
C ARG A 252 5.86 -9.34 -2.31
N MET A 253 7.14 -9.27 -1.99
CA MET A 253 7.92 -8.05 -1.90
C MET A 253 9.01 -8.07 -2.95
N TYR A 254 9.19 -6.95 -3.64
CA TYR A 254 10.14 -6.80 -4.73
C TYR A 254 10.95 -5.52 -4.59
N SER A 255 12.16 -5.56 -5.12
CA SER A 255 12.95 -4.38 -5.42
C SER A 255 13.39 -4.42 -6.88
N PHE A 256 13.25 -3.28 -7.56
CA PHE A 256 13.71 -3.09 -8.93
C PHE A 256 14.60 -1.86 -9.02
N THR A 257 15.39 -1.76 -10.08
CA THR A 257 16.14 -0.55 -10.43
C THR A 257 15.87 -0.18 -11.89
N LYS A 258 15.80 1.12 -12.18
CA LYS A 258 15.76 1.62 -13.54
C LYS A 258 17.18 1.55 -14.14
N VAL A 259 17.30 0.91 -15.28
CA VAL A 259 18.53 0.84 -16.08
C VAL A 259 18.76 2.14 -16.84
#